data_8c284685da0d3c4adc4dd753c2985959
#
_entry.id   8c284685da0d3c4adc4dd753c2985959
#
_cell.length_a   1.000
_cell.length_b   1.000
_cell.length_c   1.000
_cell.angle_alpha   90.00
_cell.angle_beta   90.00
_cell.angle_gamma   90.00
#
_symmetry.space_group_name_H-M   'P 1'
#
loop_
_entity.id
_entity.type
_entity.pdbx_description
1 polymer ?
#
loop_
_entity_poly.entity_id
_entity_poly.type
_entity_poly.pdbx_seq_one_letter_code
_entity_poly.pdbx_strand_id
1 'polypeptide(L)'
;KRYYGGCEQVDKIETIARERAKSLFGAEYVNVQPHSGAQANAAVFFAVLNPGDTFLGLNLSHGGHLSHGSPVNSSGVLYHATEYNVKEDTGRVDYDQMEEVALREKPKLIVGGGSAYSRDWDYKRMREIADKVGALLMIDMAHPAGLIAAGLLNNPLEYAHIVTSTTHK
;
A
#
# COMPACT_ATOMS: atom_id res chain seq x y z
N LYS A 1 1.86 20.61 -16.21
CA LYS A 1 2.22 22.03 -16.39
C LYS A 1 1.82 22.79 -15.13
N ARG A 2 2.77 23.51 -14.50
CA ARG A 2 2.51 24.27 -13.27
C ARG A 2 1.89 25.64 -13.60
N TYR A 3 1.23 26.22 -12.62
CA TYR A 3 0.50 27.49 -12.79
C TYR A 3 1.45 28.69 -12.91
N TYR A 4 2.49 28.75 -12.08
CA TYR A 4 3.46 29.84 -12.06
C TYR A 4 4.60 29.66 -13.07
N GLY A 5 5.12 30.78 -13.62
CA GLY A 5 6.37 30.78 -14.38
C GLY A 5 7.58 30.46 -13.49
N GLY A 6 8.69 30.06 -14.10
CA GLY A 6 9.93 29.76 -13.38
C GLY A 6 9.95 28.41 -12.67
N CYS A 7 8.96 27.54 -12.93
CA CYS A 7 8.87 26.23 -12.30
C CYS A 7 9.73 25.15 -12.95
N GLU A 8 10.52 25.48 -13.98
CA GLU A 8 11.33 24.52 -14.75
C GLU A 8 12.36 23.81 -13.86
N GLN A 9 12.87 24.47 -12.82
CA GLN A 9 13.81 23.85 -11.87
C GLN A 9 13.10 22.86 -10.96
N VAL A 10 11.87 23.17 -10.53
CA VAL A 10 11.05 22.24 -9.74
C VAL A 10 10.66 21.01 -10.58
N ASP A 11 10.35 21.20 -11.87
CA ASP A 11 10.05 20.11 -12.80
C ASP A 11 11.25 19.18 -12.99
N LYS A 12 12.48 19.74 -13.04
CA LYS A 12 13.72 18.94 -13.09
C LYS A 12 13.92 18.14 -11.81
N ILE A 13 13.71 18.74 -10.65
CA ILE A 13 13.83 18.07 -9.34
C ILE A 13 12.82 16.90 -9.26
N GLU A 14 11.58 17.14 -9.63
CA GLU A 14 10.55 16.10 -9.66
C GLU A 14 10.90 14.97 -10.62
N THR A 15 11.38 15.29 -11.81
CA THR A 15 11.81 14.31 -12.80
C THR A 15 12.97 13.44 -12.28
N ILE A 16 13.99 14.06 -11.65
CA ILE A 16 15.10 13.33 -11.03
C ILE A 16 14.59 12.38 -9.95
N ALA A 17 13.68 12.83 -9.09
CA ALA A 17 13.13 11.99 -8.03
C ALA A 17 12.36 10.79 -8.61
N ARG A 18 11.53 11.01 -9.65
CA ARG A 18 10.79 9.91 -10.31
C ARG A 18 11.72 8.89 -10.94
N GLU A 19 12.71 9.34 -11.72
CA GLU A 19 13.62 8.43 -12.41
C GLU A 19 14.49 7.63 -11.43
N ARG A 20 14.91 8.25 -10.32
CA ARG A 20 15.63 7.55 -9.24
C ARG A 20 14.75 6.50 -8.56
N ALA A 21 13.50 6.82 -8.25
CA ALA A 21 12.58 5.87 -7.65
C ALA A 21 12.25 4.70 -8.61
N LYS A 22 12.06 4.97 -9.91
CA LYS A 22 11.90 3.92 -10.91
C LYS A 22 13.10 2.97 -10.93
N SER A 23 14.31 3.53 -11.00
CA SER A 23 15.54 2.73 -11.03
C SER A 23 15.75 1.93 -9.75
N LEU A 24 15.47 2.54 -8.59
CA LEU A 24 15.71 1.92 -7.29
C LEU A 24 14.79 0.72 -7.02
N PHE A 25 13.52 0.82 -7.39
CA PHE A 25 12.52 -0.19 -7.07
C PHE A 25 12.08 -1.04 -8.27
N GLY A 26 12.49 -0.68 -9.49
CA GLY A 26 12.04 -1.35 -10.71
C GLY A 26 10.61 -0.96 -11.11
N ALA A 27 10.16 0.26 -10.78
CA ALA A 27 8.81 0.72 -11.07
C ALA A 27 8.68 1.24 -12.51
N GLU A 28 7.56 0.94 -13.17
CA GLU A 28 7.25 1.46 -14.51
C GLU A 28 6.79 2.93 -14.44
N TYR A 29 5.92 3.25 -13.48
CA TYR A 29 5.39 4.59 -13.23
C TYR A 29 5.63 5.02 -11.79
N VAL A 30 5.98 6.29 -11.58
CA VAL A 30 6.21 6.85 -10.25
C VAL A 30 5.57 8.23 -10.15
N ASN A 31 4.88 8.48 -9.04
CA ASN A 31 4.41 9.80 -8.63
C ASN A 31 5.08 10.18 -7.30
N VAL A 32 5.77 11.32 -7.28
CA VAL A 32 6.49 11.83 -6.10
C VAL A 32 5.84 13.09 -5.50
N GLN A 33 4.63 13.45 -5.92
CA GLN A 33 3.94 14.66 -5.48
C GLN A 33 3.29 14.56 -4.09
N PRO A 34 2.82 13.38 -3.59
CA PRO A 34 2.30 13.29 -2.24
C PRO A 34 3.32 13.79 -1.20
N HIS A 35 2.86 14.58 -0.24
CA HIS A 35 3.74 15.13 0.82
C HIS A 35 3.96 14.15 1.98
N SER A 36 3.26 13.02 2.00
CA SER A 36 3.34 12.00 3.06
C SER A 36 2.85 10.65 2.57
N GLY A 37 3.22 9.56 3.27
CA GLY A 37 2.65 8.24 3.01
C GLY A 37 1.13 8.19 3.17
N ALA A 38 0.59 8.88 4.17
CA ALA A 38 -0.85 8.98 4.36
C ALA A 38 -1.56 9.65 3.17
N GLN A 39 -0.97 10.71 2.60
CA GLN A 39 -1.51 11.34 1.39
C GLN A 39 -1.38 10.44 0.17
N ALA A 40 -0.27 9.70 0.03
CA ALA A 40 -0.11 8.72 -1.04
C ALA A 40 -1.19 7.63 -0.96
N ASN A 41 -1.45 7.09 0.23
CA ASN A 41 -2.51 6.11 0.45
C ASN A 41 -3.90 6.70 0.15
N ALA A 42 -4.19 7.92 0.63
CA ALA A 42 -5.44 8.60 0.34
C ALA A 42 -5.63 8.82 -1.17
N ALA A 43 -4.59 9.20 -1.91
CA ALA A 43 -4.65 9.37 -3.36
C ALA A 43 -5.02 8.07 -4.07
N VAL A 44 -4.48 6.93 -3.63
CA VAL A 44 -4.86 5.61 -4.16
C VAL A 44 -6.33 5.33 -3.86
N PHE A 45 -6.78 5.50 -2.62
CA PHE A 45 -8.17 5.25 -2.24
C PHE A 45 -9.14 6.10 -3.06
N PHE A 46 -8.88 7.40 -3.22
CA PHE A 46 -9.71 8.28 -4.06
C PHE A 46 -9.71 7.89 -5.53
N ALA A 47 -8.64 7.29 -6.03
CA ALA A 47 -8.54 6.88 -7.43
C ALA A 47 -9.33 5.59 -7.73
N VAL A 48 -9.43 4.67 -6.74
CA VAL A 48 -9.93 3.30 -6.98
C VAL A 48 -11.19 2.94 -6.20
N LEU A 49 -11.59 3.76 -5.22
CA LEU A 49 -12.76 3.52 -4.36
C LEU A 49 -13.74 4.70 -4.41
N ASN A 50 -15.03 4.40 -4.31
CA ASN A 50 -16.06 5.37 -3.97
C ASN A 50 -16.35 5.33 -2.46
N PRO A 51 -16.83 6.42 -1.84
CA PRO A 51 -17.28 6.39 -0.46
C PRO A 51 -18.24 5.25 -0.20
N GLY A 52 -18.00 4.48 0.88
CA GLY A 52 -18.76 3.28 1.22
C GLY A 52 -18.30 1.98 0.57
N ASP A 53 -17.38 2.02 -0.40
CA ASP A 53 -16.79 0.80 -0.95
C ASP A 53 -15.97 0.06 0.11
N THR A 54 -15.95 -1.27 0.01
CA THR A 54 -15.20 -2.14 0.91
C THR A 54 -13.76 -2.28 0.47
N PHE A 55 -12.84 -2.17 1.44
CA PHE A 55 -11.45 -2.60 1.29
C PHE A 55 -11.00 -3.46 2.48
N LEU A 56 -9.94 -4.24 2.30
CA LEU A 56 -9.40 -5.17 3.29
C LEU A 56 -7.97 -4.78 3.64
N GLY A 57 -7.67 -4.57 4.92
CA GLY A 57 -6.35 -4.18 5.42
C GLY A 57 -5.89 -5.00 6.63
N LEU A 58 -4.61 -4.89 7.01
CA LEU A 58 -4.11 -5.50 8.24
C LEU A 58 -4.66 -4.75 9.46
N ASN A 59 -5.20 -5.50 10.41
CA ASN A 59 -5.69 -4.97 11.68
C ASN A 59 -4.61 -4.12 12.38
N LEU A 60 -5.00 -2.93 12.85
CA LEU A 60 -4.09 -1.99 13.50
C LEU A 60 -3.38 -2.61 14.71
N SER A 61 -4.12 -3.39 15.52
CA SER A 61 -3.58 -4.09 16.69
C SER A 61 -2.59 -5.20 16.36
N HIS A 62 -2.58 -5.64 15.10
CA HIS A 62 -1.69 -6.67 14.56
C HIS A 62 -0.54 -6.10 13.73
N GLY A 63 -0.29 -4.80 13.84
CA GLY A 63 0.82 -4.12 13.19
C GLY A 63 0.45 -3.32 11.95
N GLY A 64 -0.83 -3.13 11.66
CA GLY A 64 -1.32 -2.29 10.57
C GLY A 64 -0.96 -0.80 10.73
N HIS A 65 -1.39 0.01 9.79
CA HIS A 65 -1.19 1.46 9.83
C HIS A 65 -2.54 2.19 9.95
N LEU A 66 -2.55 3.37 10.59
CA LEU A 66 -3.77 4.18 10.76
C LEU A 66 -4.49 4.46 9.43
N SER A 67 -3.75 4.73 8.36
CA SER A 67 -4.32 4.98 7.03
C SER A 67 -4.84 3.72 6.31
N HIS A 68 -4.81 2.56 6.93
CA HIS A 68 -5.35 1.31 6.41
C HIS A 68 -6.70 0.93 7.04
N GLY A 69 -7.54 1.91 7.39
CA GLY A 69 -8.91 1.68 7.82
C GLY A 69 -9.22 1.98 9.29
N SER A 70 -8.29 2.60 10.03
CA SER A 70 -8.57 3.01 11.40
C SER A 70 -9.79 3.94 11.47
N PRO A 71 -10.72 3.75 12.42
CA PRO A 71 -11.92 4.58 12.55
C PRO A 71 -11.65 6.07 12.78
N VAL A 72 -10.45 6.42 13.25
CA VAL A 72 -10.02 7.81 13.45
C VAL A 72 -9.32 8.41 12.23
N ASN A 73 -9.17 7.64 11.16
CA ASN A 73 -8.56 8.06 9.90
C ASN A 73 -9.63 8.21 8.82
N SER A 74 -9.40 9.08 7.84
CA SER A 74 -10.30 9.26 6.70
C SER A 74 -10.62 7.96 5.96
N SER A 75 -9.69 7.01 5.93
CA SER A 75 -9.91 5.70 5.31
C SER A 75 -10.99 4.88 6.01
N GLY A 76 -11.05 4.90 7.34
CA GLY A 76 -12.10 4.22 8.11
C GLY A 76 -13.40 5.01 8.20
N VAL A 77 -13.38 6.33 7.96
CA VAL A 77 -14.57 7.19 7.96
C VAL A 77 -15.30 7.13 6.62
N LEU A 78 -14.57 7.12 5.51
CA LEU A 78 -15.14 7.23 4.15
C LEU A 78 -15.49 5.87 3.53
N TYR A 79 -14.80 4.82 3.92
CA TYR A 79 -14.91 3.50 3.31
C TYR A 79 -15.28 2.44 4.33
N HIS A 80 -15.80 1.32 3.85
CA HIS A 80 -16.04 0.15 4.70
C HIS A 80 -14.75 -0.66 4.83
N ALA A 81 -14.00 -0.40 5.89
CA ALA A 81 -12.76 -1.11 6.20
C ALA A 81 -13.05 -2.46 6.85
N THR A 82 -12.55 -3.54 6.27
CA THR A 82 -12.51 -4.88 6.85
C THR A 82 -11.07 -5.29 7.13
N GLU A 83 -10.85 -6.27 7.99
CA GLU A 83 -9.54 -6.57 8.52
C GLU A 83 -9.16 -8.04 8.36
N TYR A 84 -7.87 -8.29 8.10
CA TYR A 84 -7.22 -9.58 8.31
C TYR A 84 -6.18 -9.47 9.42
N ASN A 85 -5.76 -10.61 9.95
CA ASN A 85 -4.96 -10.68 11.16
C ASN A 85 -3.63 -11.43 10.94
N VAL A 86 -2.80 -11.45 11.98
CA VAL A 86 -1.69 -12.40 12.11
C VAL A 86 -2.14 -13.62 12.91
N LYS A 87 -1.54 -14.78 12.67
CA LYS A 87 -1.73 -16.01 13.45
C LYS A 87 -1.13 -15.81 14.83
N GLU A 88 -1.87 -16.19 15.87
CA GLU A 88 -1.46 -16.02 17.27
C GLU A 88 -0.20 -16.81 17.60
N ASP A 89 -0.08 -18.03 17.07
CA ASP A 89 1.02 -18.95 17.32
C ASP A 89 2.34 -18.56 16.66
N THR A 90 2.28 -17.97 15.46
CA THR A 90 3.47 -17.67 14.64
C THR A 90 3.78 -16.18 14.50
N GLY A 91 2.80 -15.31 14.76
CA GLY A 91 2.89 -13.89 14.49
C GLY A 91 3.03 -13.56 12.99
N ARG A 92 2.74 -14.51 12.10
CA ARG A 92 2.74 -14.31 10.65
C ARG A 92 1.35 -13.93 10.16
N VAL A 93 1.28 -13.16 9.09
CA VAL A 93 0.01 -12.86 8.41
C VAL A 93 -0.75 -14.15 8.12
N ASP A 94 -2.03 -14.17 8.49
CA ASP A 94 -2.93 -15.28 8.19
C ASP A 94 -3.54 -15.10 6.81
N TYR A 95 -2.86 -15.63 5.80
CA TYR A 95 -3.33 -15.54 4.41
C TYR A 95 -4.57 -16.37 4.13
N ASP A 96 -4.82 -17.42 4.93
CA ASP A 96 -6.03 -18.24 4.79
C ASP A 96 -7.25 -17.47 5.31
N GLN A 97 -7.12 -16.81 6.47
CA GLN A 97 -8.13 -15.89 6.98
C GLN A 97 -8.33 -14.69 6.02
N MET A 98 -7.24 -14.13 5.47
CA MET A 98 -7.33 -13.05 4.48
C MET A 98 -8.18 -13.48 3.28
N GLU A 99 -7.96 -14.68 2.75
CA GLU A 99 -8.74 -15.22 1.63
C GLU A 99 -10.21 -15.42 2.01
N GLU A 100 -10.49 -15.99 3.17
CA GLU A 100 -11.85 -16.18 3.68
C GLU A 100 -12.60 -14.85 3.78
N VAL A 101 -11.98 -13.85 4.40
CA VAL A 101 -12.55 -12.50 4.54
C VAL A 101 -12.75 -11.87 3.16
N ALA A 102 -11.78 -11.97 2.26
CA ALA A 102 -11.88 -11.42 0.92
C ALA A 102 -13.03 -12.04 0.12
N LEU A 103 -13.23 -13.36 0.21
CA LEU A 103 -14.33 -14.05 -0.46
C LEU A 103 -15.70 -13.66 0.10
N ARG A 104 -15.80 -13.41 1.41
CA ARG A 104 -17.02 -13.01 2.08
C ARG A 104 -17.37 -11.54 1.81
N GLU A 105 -16.41 -10.64 1.99
CA GLU A 105 -16.63 -9.18 1.96
C GLU A 105 -16.50 -8.60 0.54
N LYS A 106 -15.85 -9.32 -0.38
CA LYS A 106 -15.60 -8.91 -1.79
C LYS A 106 -15.06 -7.48 -1.90
N PRO A 107 -13.93 -7.18 -1.24
CA PRO A 107 -13.35 -5.84 -1.28
C PRO A 107 -12.94 -5.47 -2.70
N LYS A 108 -12.99 -4.17 -3.04
CA LYS A 108 -12.44 -3.64 -4.29
C LYS A 108 -10.93 -3.44 -4.22
N LEU A 109 -10.38 -3.32 -3.01
CA LEU A 109 -8.96 -3.11 -2.76
C LEU A 109 -8.51 -3.97 -1.58
N ILE A 110 -7.39 -4.68 -1.74
CA ILE A 110 -6.66 -5.32 -0.65
C ILE A 110 -5.39 -4.51 -0.39
N VAL A 111 -5.17 -4.14 0.86
CA VAL A 111 -4.02 -3.35 1.30
C VAL A 111 -3.09 -4.24 2.11
N GLY A 112 -1.85 -4.38 1.65
CA GLY A 112 -0.76 -5.01 2.38
C GLY A 112 0.21 -3.97 2.91
N GLY A 113 0.99 -4.37 3.90
CA GLY A 113 1.94 -3.52 4.61
C GLY A 113 1.52 -3.24 6.04
N GLY A 114 2.46 -2.84 6.84
CA GLY A 114 2.24 -2.58 8.27
C GLY A 114 3.38 -1.80 8.89
N SER A 115 3.07 -1.07 9.97
CA SER A 115 4.05 -0.27 10.70
C SER A 115 4.87 -1.10 11.68
N ALA A 116 4.28 -2.15 12.24
CA ALA A 116 4.87 -2.96 13.31
C ALA A 116 4.92 -4.46 12.99
N TYR A 117 4.93 -4.81 11.71
CA TYR A 117 5.08 -6.18 11.25
C TYR A 117 6.54 -6.41 10.81
N SER A 118 7.28 -7.24 11.53
CA SER A 118 8.73 -7.42 11.39
C SER A 118 9.15 -8.58 10.49
N ARG A 119 8.22 -9.19 9.79
CA ARG A 119 8.48 -10.33 8.90
C ARG A 119 8.26 -9.95 7.45
N ASP A 120 8.82 -10.73 6.53
CA ASP A 120 8.60 -10.56 5.11
C ASP A 120 7.18 -10.97 4.71
N TRP A 121 6.70 -10.42 3.61
CA TRP A 121 5.35 -10.59 3.10
C TRP A 121 5.35 -11.56 1.92
N ASP A 122 4.33 -12.40 1.84
CA ASP A 122 4.06 -13.22 0.65
C ASP A 122 3.14 -12.42 -0.32
N TYR A 123 3.75 -11.51 -1.07
CA TYR A 123 3.02 -10.67 -2.02
C TYR A 123 2.39 -11.49 -3.15
N LYS A 124 3.00 -12.62 -3.53
CA LYS A 124 2.44 -13.54 -4.52
C LYS A 124 1.10 -14.10 -4.03
N ARG A 125 1.06 -14.61 -2.81
CA ARG A 125 -0.16 -15.14 -2.21
C ARG A 125 -1.24 -14.06 -2.07
N MET A 126 -0.85 -12.84 -1.69
CA MET A 126 -1.78 -11.70 -1.64
C MET A 126 -2.36 -11.37 -3.02
N ARG A 127 -1.53 -11.41 -4.07
CA ARG A 127 -1.99 -11.19 -5.45
C ARG A 127 -2.97 -12.27 -5.89
N GLU A 128 -2.71 -13.53 -5.60
CA GLU A 128 -3.61 -14.64 -5.91
C GLU A 128 -4.98 -14.46 -5.23
N ILE A 129 -4.99 -14.00 -3.96
CA ILE A 129 -6.24 -13.70 -3.24
C ILE A 129 -6.97 -12.54 -3.90
N ALA A 130 -6.27 -11.46 -4.23
CA ALA A 130 -6.86 -10.29 -4.89
C ALA A 130 -7.50 -10.66 -6.23
N ASP A 131 -6.81 -11.44 -7.05
CA ASP A 131 -7.30 -11.90 -8.35
C ASP A 131 -8.56 -12.78 -8.22
N LYS A 132 -8.64 -13.64 -7.19
CA LYS A 132 -9.83 -14.48 -6.95
C LYS A 132 -11.11 -13.69 -6.71
N VAL A 133 -11.01 -12.50 -6.13
CA VAL A 133 -12.17 -11.66 -5.80
C VAL A 133 -12.33 -10.46 -6.74
N GLY A 134 -11.41 -10.30 -7.70
CA GLY A 134 -11.40 -9.17 -8.63
C GLY A 134 -11.01 -7.85 -7.97
N ALA A 135 -10.24 -7.90 -6.87
CA ALA A 135 -9.75 -6.72 -6.16
C ALA A 135 -8.42 -6.24 -6.74
N LEU A 136 -8.15 -4.93 -6.59
CA LEU A 136 -6.80 -4.43 -6.76
C LEU A 136 -5.96 -4.78 -5.52
N LEU A 137 -4.66 -5.01 -5.72
CA LEU A 137 -3.68 -5.16 -4.64
C LEU A 137 -2.84 -3.90 -4.53
N MET A 138 -2.88 -3.25 -3.37
CA MET A 138 -2.02 -2.15 -2.98
C MET A 138 -1.07 -2.61 -1.88
N ILE A 139 0.20 -2.27 -1.99
CA ILE A 139 1.19 -2.53 -0.93
C ILE A 139 1.79 -1.20 -0.46
N ASP A 140 1.63 -0.92 0.83
CA ASP A 140 2.34 0.15 1.52
C ASP A 140 3.65 -0.42 2.08
N MET A 141 4.74 -0.17 1.36
CA MET A 141 6.06 -0.65 1.76
C MET A 141 6.88 0.41 2.53
N ALA A 142 6.25 1.43 3.07
CA ALA A 142 6.96 2.56 3.68
C ALA A 142 7.99 2.14 4.74
N HIS A 143 7.63 1.23 5.65
CA HIS A 143 8.55 0.77 6.69
C HIS A 143 9.69 -0.11 6.18
N PRO A 144 9.45 -1.17 5.38
CA PRO A 144 10.52 -2.03 4.88
C PRO A 144 11.24 -1.50 3.63
N ALA A 145 10.91 -0.33 3.09
CA ALA A 145 11.38 0.16 1.80
C ALA A 145 12.91 0.14 1.64
N GLY A 146 13.66 0.48 2.69
CA GLY A 146 15.12 0.44 2.65
C GLY A 146 15.67 -0.99 2.51
N LEU A 147 15.07 -1.97 3.17
CA LEU A 147 15.46 -3.37 3.08
C LEU A 147 15.07 -3.97 1.72
N ILE A 148 13.92 -3.58 1.18
CA ILE A 148 13.47 -3.97 -0.16
C ILE A 148 14.44 -3.41 -1.22
N ALA A 149 14.80 -2.13 -1.13
CA ALA A 149 15.75 -1.49 -2.03
C ALA A 149 17.15 -2.15 -1.97
N ALA A 150 17.54 -2.66 -0.80
CA ALA A 150 18.78 -3.41 -0.61
C ALA A 150 18.71 -4.88 -1.07
N GLY A 151 17.54 -5.36 -1.53
CA GLY A 151 17.35 -6.75 -1.94
C GLY A 151 17.31 -7.76 -0.79
N LEU A 152 17.06 -7.29 0.44
CA LEU A 152 17.00 -8.13 1.63
C LEU A 152 15.59 -8.65 1.95
N LEU A 153 14.57 -8.06 1.35
CA LEU A 153 13.17 -8.47 1.44
C LEU A 153 12.55 -8.54 0.05
N ASN A 154 11.44 -9.26 -0.09
CA ASN A 154 10.71 -9.38 -1.33
C ASN A 154 10.27 -8.01 -1.86
N ASN A 155 10.33 -7.84 -3.18
CA ASN A 155 9.88 -6.62 -3.84
C ASN A 155 8.39 -6.71 -4.21
N PRO A 156 7.51 -5.87 -3.66
CA PRO A 156 6.08 -5.92 -3.94
C PRO A 156 5.73 -5.52 -5.38
N LEU A 157 6.59 -4.79 -6.10
CA LEU A 157 6.32 -4.33 -7.45
C LEU A 157 6.13 -5.47 -8.47
N GLU A 158 6.63 -6.66 -8.17
CA GLU A 158 6.42 -7.84 -9.02
C GLU A 158 4.97 -8.34 -9.00
N TYR A 159 4.21 -8.04 -7.94
CA TYR A 159 2.89 -8.61 -7.71
C TYR A 159 1.79 -7.56 -7.53
N ALA A 160 2.10 -6.43 -6.91
CA ALA A 160 1.11 -5.41 -6.59
C ALA A 160 0.73 -4.58 -7.83
N HIS A 161 -0.54 -4.17 -7.88
CA HIS A 161 -1.01 -3.20 -8.87
C HIS A 161 -0.53 -1.79 -8.55
N ILE A 162 -0.46 -1.46 -7.25
CA ILE A 162 -0.07 -0.14 -6.75
C ILE A 162 0.83 -0.33 -5.53
N VAL A 163 1.90 0.44 -5.46
CA VAL A 163 2.80 0.45 -4.31
C VAL A 163 2.95 1.88 -3.79
N THR A 164 2.82 2.06 -2.49
CA THR A 164 3.10 3.33 -1.82
C THR A 164 4.30 3.21 -0.90
N SER A 165 4.98 4.31 -0.67
CA SER A 165 6.16 4.37 0.19
C SER A 165 6.37 5.75 0.77
N THR A 166 7.40 5.88 1.59
CA THR A 166 7.94 7.14 2.12
C THR A 166 9.45 7.15 1.94
N THR A 167 10.07 8.31 2.13
CA THR A 167 11.52 8.50 1.93
C THR A 167 12.32 8.73 3.21
N HIS A 168 11.67 8.72 4.37
CA HIS A 168 12.27 9.10 5.66
C HIS A 168 12.44 7.93 6.66
N LYS A 169 12.18 6.68 6.25
CA LYS A 169 12.27 5.49 7.11
C LYS A 169 13.46 4.61 6.75
#